data_76db92dd732043a8f467722868f4e16c
#
_entry.id   76db92dd732043a8f467722868f4e16c
#
_cell.length_a   1.000
_cell.length_b   1.000
_cell.length_c   1.000
_cell.angle_alpha   90.00
_cell.angle_beta   90.00
_cell.angle_gamma   90.00
#
_symmetry.space_group_name_H-M   'P 1'
#
loop_
_entity.id
_entity.type
_entity.pdbx_description
1 polymer ?
#
loop_
_entity_poly.entity_id
_entity_poly.type
_entity_poly.pdbx_seq_one_letter_code
_entity_poly.pdbx_strand_id
1 'polypeptide(L)'
;MADIAFEKDLSVTETGIGGLKVVDLAVHGDSRGWFKENWQRAKMCALGIPDLRVVQNNISYNDSRGVTRGIHAEPWDKFISVARGSVFGAWVDLREGSETFGKVFTCTLDPS
;
A
#
# COMPACT_ATOMS: atom_id res chain seq x y z
N MET A 1 6.86 17.18 15.04
CA MET A 1 6.60 15.83 14.59
C MET A 1 6.30 14.96 15.77
N ALA A 2 5.22 14.27 15.71
CA ALA A 2 4.84 13.41 16.80
C ALA A 2 5.90 12.34 17.05
N ASP A 3 6.03 11.95 18.30
CA ASP A 3 6.86 10.82 18.72
C ASP A 3 6.24 9.53 18.22
N ILE A 4 6.35 9.28 16.94
CA ILE A 4 5.86 8.05 16.37
C ILE A 4 6.97 7.02 16.54
N ALA A 5 6.73 6.07 17.41
CA ALA A 5 7.60 4.91 17.52
C ALA A 5 7.33 3.99 16.32
N PHE A 6 8.06 4.19 15.27
CA PHE A 6 7.99 3.29 14.11
C PHE A 6 8.90 2.09 14.32
N GLU A 7 8.49 1.19 15.19
CA GLU A 7 9.20 -0.07 15.38
C GLU A 7 8.20 -1.19 15.17
N LYS A 8 8.05 -1.61 13.93
CA LYS A 8 7.18 -2.73 13.60
C LYS A 8 7.76 -3.58 12.49
N ASP A 9 7.45 -4.85 12.55
CA ASP A 9 7.88 -5.83 11.57
C ASP A 9 7.00 -5.80 10.32
N LEU A 10 7.55 -6.27 9.21
CA LEU A 10 6.81 -6.50 8.00
C LEU A 10 5.71 -7.54 8.23
N SER A 11 4.49 -7.21 7.85
CA SER A 11 3.37 -8.15 7.90
C SER A 11 2.41 -7.93 6.73
N VAL A 12 1.64 -8.96 6.39
CA VAL A 12 0.68 -8.93 5.29
C VAL A 12 -0.67 -9.38 5.82
N THR A 13 -1.71 -8.60 5.50
CA THR A 13 -3.09 -8.89 5.89
C THR A 13 -3.96 -9.00 4.65
N GLU A 14 -4.80 -10.03 4.60
CA GLU A 14 -5.80 -10.19 3.55
C GLU A 14 -6.94 -9.20 3.75
N THR A 15 -7.59 -8.80 2.64
CA THR A 15 -8.68 -7.81 2.68
C THR A 15 -10.07 -8.41 2.48
N GLY A 16 -10.13 -9.70 2.13
CA GLY A 16 -11.36 -10.34 1.71
C GLY A 16 -11.64 -10.23 0.21
N ILE A 17 -10.90 -9.42 -0.52
CA ILE A 17 -10.85 -9.44 -1.97
C ILE A 17 -9.59 -10.19 -2.37
N GLY A 18 -9.74 -11.30 -3.10
CA GLY A 18 -8.60 -12.15 -3.47
C GLY A 18 -7.55 -11.37 -4.28
N GLY A 19 -6.31 -11.44 -3.84
CA GLY A 19 -5.20 -10.74 -4.48
C GLY A 19 -5.00 -9.29 -4.02
N LEU A 20 -5.95 -8.71 -3.28
CA LEU A 20 -5.78 -7.39 -2.66
C LEU A 20 -5.31 -7.58 -1.22
N LYS A 21 -4.14 -7.07 -0.91
CA LYS A 21 -3.50 -7.24 0.38
C LYS A 21 -3.08 -5.91 0.96
N VAL A 22 -3.11 -5.82 2.29
CA VAL A 22 -2.50 -4.70 3.03
C VAL A 22 -1.16 -5.17 3.54
N VAL A 23 -0.12 -4.40 3.24
CA VAL A 23 1.23 -4.68 3.70
C VAL A 23 1.61 -3.63 4.73
N ASP A 24 1.88 -4.06 5.95
CA ASP A 24 2.49 -3.21 6.96
C ASP A 24 3.99 -3.30 6.80
N LEU A 25 4.59 -2.24 6.31
CA LEU A 25 6.02 -2.20 6.02
C LEU A 25 6.84 -2.12 7.31
N ALA A 26 8.01 -2.74 7.30
CA ALA A 26 8.96 -2.57 8.38
C ALA A 26 9.41 -1.12 8.46
N VAL A 27 9.27 -0.50 9.61
CA VAL A 27 9.62 0.90 9.85
C VAL A 27 10.47 0.99 11.10
N HIS A 28 11.59 1.68 11.01
CA HIS A 28 12.51 1.89 12.12
C HIS A 28 12.68 3.39 12.37
N GLY A 29 12.41 3.82 13.60
CA GLY A 29 12.52 5.21 14.01
C GLY A 29 13.69 5.45 14.95
N ASP A 30 14.29 6.63 14.87
CA ASP A 30 15.30 7.11 15.78
C ASP A 30 15.20 8.64 15.93
N SER A 31 16.18 9.26 16.61
CA SER A 31 16.18 10.71 16.83
C SER A 31 16.24 11.55 15.55
N ARG A 32 16.59 10.95 14.42
CA ARG A 32 16.69 11.65 13.14
C ARG A 32 15.39 11.58 12.33
N GLY A 33 14.49 10.65 12.67
CA GLY A 33 13.26 10.38 11.93
C GLY A 33 13.01 8.88 11.79
N TRP A 34 12.65 8.45 10.60
CA TRP A 34 12.34 7.05 10.36
C TRP A 34 12.92 6.55 9.04
N PHE A 35 13.13 5.24 8.98
CA PHE A 35 13.57 4.51 7.81
C PHE A 35 12.57 3.40 7.51
N LYS A 36 12.21 3.23 6.26
CA LYS A 36 11.23 2.24 5.83
C LYS A 36 11.76 1.44 4.64
N GLU A 37 11.70 0.12 4.74
CA GLU A 37 11.91 -0.73 3.56
C GLU A 37 10.64 -0.71 2.72
N ASN A 38 10.61 0.14 1.71
CA ASN A 38 9.43 0.27 0.86
C ASN A 38 9.17 -0.95 -0.02
N TRP A 39 10.22 -1.59 -0.51
CA TRP A 39 10.15 -2.85 -1.24
C TRP A 39 11.37 -3.69 -0.94
N GLN A 40 11.14 -4.87 -0.41
CA GLN A 40 12.19 -5.88 -0.21
C GLN A 40 11.65 -7.20 -0.76
N ARG A 41 12.10 -7.53 -1.95
CA ARG A 41 11.57 -8.65 -2.74
C ARG A 41 11.55 -9.97 -1.98
N ALA A 42 12.69 -10.36 -1.42
CA ALA A 42 12.80 -11.66 -0.76
C ALA A 42 11.88 -11.78 0.44
N LYS A 43 11.84 -10.77 1.29
CA LYS A 43 10.99 -10.76 2.48
C LYS A 43 9.51 -10.75 2.14
N MET A 44 9.12 -9.94 1.17
CA MET A 44 7.72 -9.81 0.77
C MET A 44 7.23 -11.05 0.03
N CYS A 45 8.02 -11.62 -0.85
CA CYS A 45 7.67 -12.88 -1.52
C CYS A 45 7.54 -14.04 -0.51
N ALA A 46 8.37 -14.05 0.52
CA ALA A 46 8.26 -15.05 1.58
C ALA A 46 6.93 -14.96 2.36
N LEU A 47 6.32 -13.79 2.40
CA LEU A 47 5.01 -13.55 3.02
C LEU A 47 3.82 -13.69 2.06
N GLY A 48 4.08 -14.13 0.83
CA GLY A 48 3.03 -14.39 -0.15
C GLY A 48 2.70 -13.23 -1.08
N ILE A 49 3.46 -12.15 -1.06
CA ILE A 49 3.34 -11.09 -2.07
C ILE A 49 3.94 -11.63 -3.37
N PRO A 50 3.23 -11.52 -4.51
CA PRO A 50 3.79 -11.93 -5.79
C PRO A 50 5.05 -11.14 -6.14
N ASP A 51 5.96 -11.76 -6.90
CA ASP A 51 7.09 -11.03 -7.45
C ASP A 51 6.60 -10.05 -8.52
N LEU A 52 6.52 -8.78 -8.13
CA LEU A 52 5.93 -7.76 -8.98
C LEU A 52 6.75 -7.41 -10.22
N ARG A 53 8.03 -7.77 -10.26
CA ARG A 53 8.91 -7.41 -11.38
C ARG A 53 8.72 -5.94 -11.78
N VAL A 54 9.07 -5.03 -10.90
CA VAL A 54 8.82 -3.59 -11.06
C VAL A 54 9.35 -3.09 -12.39
N VAL A 55 8.45 -2.66 -13.26
CA VAL A 55 8.79 -2.10 -14.59
C VAL A 55 8.55 -0.60 -14.68
N GLN A 56 7.82 -0.04 -13.72
CA GLN A 56 7.53 1.38 -13.66
C GLN A 56 7.31 1.80 -12.21
N ASN A 57 7.90 2.91 -11.85
CA ASN A 57 7.77 3.49 -10.52
C ASN A 57 7.40 4.96 -10.67
N ASN A 58 6.27 5.35 -10.09
CA ASN A 58 5.73 6.70 -10.18
C ASN A 58 5.56 7.29 -8.79
N ILE A 59 5.73 8.59 -8.68
CA ILE A 59 5.47 9.34 -7.47
C ILE A 59 4.42 10.40 -7.78
N SER A 60 3.36 10.44 -6.97
CA SER A 60 2.33 11.48 -7.06
C SER A 60 2.45 12.43 -5.87
N TYR A 61 2.36 13.70 -6.13
CA TYR A 61 2.27 14.74 -5.13
C TYR A 61 0.91 15.44 -5.23
N ASN A 62 0.26 15.63 -4.09
CA ASN A 62 -1.02 16.35 -4.02
C ASN A 62 -0.79 17.62 -3.20
N ASP A 63 -1.05 18.76 -3.82
CA ASP A 63 -0.73 20.07 -3.25
C ASP A 63 -1.77 20.61 -2.29
N SER A 64 -2.92 19.96 -2.22
CA SER A 64 -4.00 20.40 -1.33
C SER A 64 -4.82 19.21 -0.83
N ARG A 65 -5.43 19.41 0.34
CA ARG A 65 -6.35 18.44 0.91
C ARG A 65 -7.58 18.29 0.01
N GLY A 66 -8.06 17.06 -0.13
CA GLY A 66 -9.27 16.77 -0.90
C GLY A 66 -9.02 16.45 -2.37
N VAL A 67 -7.76 16.52 -2.83
CA VAL A 67 -7.45 16.08 -4.19
C VAL A 67 -7.74 14.59 -4.32
N THR A 68 -8.50 14.25 -5.35
CA THR A 68 -8.90 12.87 -5.65
C THR A 68 -8.33 12.44 -6.99
N ARG A 69 -7.73 11.24 -7.02
CA ARG A 69 -7.23 10.58 -8.22
C ARG A 69 -7.90 9.23 -8.36
N GLY A 70 -8.38 8.91 -9.56
CA GLY A 70 -9.03 7.64 -9.84
C GLY A 70 -10.51 7.79 -10.14
N ILE A 71 -11.27 6.70 -10.20
CA ILE A 71 -10.80 5.32 -10.04
C ILE A 71 -10.04 4.90 -11.28
N HIS A 72 -8.95 4.16 -11.10
CA HIS A 72 -8.14 3.63 -12.21
C HIS A 72 -8.33 2.11 -12.30
N ALA A 73 -8.50 1.61 -13.52
CA ALA A 73 -8.54 0.17 -13.80
C ALA A 73 -7.55 -0.12 -14.91
N GLU A 74 -6.52 -0.87 -14.60
CA GLU A 74 -5.40 -1.14 -15.49
C GLU A 74 -4.96 -2.60 -15.38
N PRO A 75 -4.46 -3.20 -16.47
CA PRO A 75 -4.15 -4.64 -16.50
C PRO A 75 -2.78 -4.97 -15.92
N TRP A 76 -2.41 -4.40 -14.80
CA TRP A 76 -1.16 -4.72 -14.10
C TRP A 76 -1.30 -4.59 -12.59
N ASP A 77 -0.40 -5.21 -11.89
CA ASP A 77 -0.33 -5.13 -10.44
C ASP A 77 0.27 -3.82 -9.98
N LYS A 78 -0.16 -3.35 -8.83
CA LYS A 78 0.32 -2.11 -8.23
C LYS A 78 0.72 -2.34 -6.78
N PHE A 79 1.80 -1.71 -6.38
CA PHE A 79 2.21 -1.60 -4.99
C PHE A 79 2.19 -0.11 -4.62
N ILE A 80 1.31 0.25 -3.71
CA ILE A 80 1.07 1.65 -3.36
C ILE A 80 1.46 1.88 -1.92
N SER A 81 2.27 2.91 -1.68
CA SER A 81 2.66 3.32 -0.34
C SER A 81 2.64 4.84 -0.22
N VAL A 82 2.57 5.33 1.01
CA VAL A 82 2.56 6.77 1.29
C VAL A 82 3.80 7.10 2.10
N ALA A 83 4.62 8.02 1.56
CA ALA A 83 5.85 8.44 2.20
C ALA A 83 5.63 9.62 3.16
N ARG A 84 4.63 10.45 2.90
CA ARG A 84 4.31 11.62 3.72
C ARG A 84 2.84 11.97 3.62
N GLY A 85 2.25 12.35 4.73
CA GLY A 85 0.84 12.71 4.78
C GLY A 85 -0.06 11.50 4.96
N SER A 86 -1.32 11.65 4.58
CA SER A 86 -2.34 10.63 4.74
C SER A 86 -3.26 10.61 3.53
N VAL A 87 -3.57 9.42 3.04
CA VAL A 87 -4.41 9.20 1.86
C VAL A 87 -5.51 8.21 2.20
N PHE A 88 -6.74 8.56 1.90
CA PHE A 88 -7.85 7.61 1.93
C PHE A 88 -7.85 6.82 0.62
N GLY A 89 -7.75 5.52 0.70
CA GLY A 89 -7.75 4.63 -0.45
C GLY A 89 -9.03 3.81 -0.53
N ALA A 90 -9.53 3.61 -1.76
CA ALA A 90 -10.68 2.77 -2.02
C ALA A 90 -10.39 1.88 -3.24
N TRP A 91 -10.69 0.61 -3.10
CA TRP A 91 -10.52 -0.39 -4.14
C TRP A 91 -11.83 -1.12 -4.36
N VAL A 92 -12.18 -1.36 -5.60
CA VAL A 92 -13.36 -2.13 -5.98
C VAL A 92 -12.94 -3.29 -6.88
N ASP A 93 -13.48 -4.46 -6.61
CA ASP A 93 -13.23 -5.65 -7.43
C ASP A 93 -14.12 -5.59 -8.69
N LEU A 94 -13.50 -5.38 -9.84
CA LEU A 94 -14.18 -5.33 -11.14
C LEU A 94 -13.84 -6.54 -12.02
N ARG A 95 -13.23 -7.59 -11.46
CA ARG A 95 -12.86 -8.78 -12.23
C ARG A 95 -14.09 -9.62 -12.54
N GLU A 96 -14.34 -9.86 -13.81
CA GLU A 96 -15.42 -10.73 -14.25
C GLU A 96 -15.22 -12.15 -13.67
N GLY A 97 -16.30 -12.74 -13.17
CA GLY A 97 -16.27 -14.08 -12.58
C GLY A 97 -15.66 -14.17 -11.19
N SER A 98 -15.21 -13.06 -10.61
CA SER A 98 -14.73 -13.06 -9.24
C SER A 98 -15.89 -13.27 -8.26
N GLU A 99 -15.67 -14.07 -7.23
CA GLU A 99 -16.65 -14.27 -6.16
C GLU A 99 -16.95 -12.99 -5.39
N THR A 100 -16.04 -12.03 -5.42
CA THR A 100 -16.17 -10.74 -4.73
C THR A 100 -16.39 -9.58 -5.70
N PHE A 101 -16.87 -9.86 -6.91
CA PHE A 101 -17.16 -8.80 -7.90
C PHE A 101 -18.04 -7.71 -7.28
N GLY A 102 -17.62 -6.46 -7.42
CA GLY A 102 -18.32 -5.31 -6.87
C GLY A 102 -18.03 -5.00 -5.41
N LYS A 103 -17.30 -5.87 -4.71
CA LYS A 103 -16.90 -5.62 -3.32
C LYS A 103 -15.92 -4.47 -3.25
N VAL A 104 -16.08 -3.62 -2.23
CA VAL A 104 -15.22 -2.46 -1.99
C VAL A 104 -14.43 -2.68 -0.71
N PHE A 105 -13.15 -2.37 -0.76
CA PHE A 105 -12.27 -2.28 0.40
C PHE A 105 -11.73 -0.87 0.51
N THR A 106 -11.70 -0.33 1.71
CA THR A 106 -11.14 1.00 1.98
C THR A 106 -10.18 0.95 3.15
N CYS A 107 -9.17 1.78 3.10
CA CYS A 107 -8.29 2.02 4.24
C CYS A 107 -7.58 3.36 4.09
N THR A 108 -7.04 3.84 5.19
CA THR A 108 -6.18 5.02 5.19
C THR A 108 -4.73 4.57 5.11
N LEU A 109 -3.97 5.17 4.22
CA LEU A 109 -2.54 4.94 4.08
C LEU A 109 -1.78 6.16 4.58
N ASP A 110 -0.77 5.92 5.39
CA ASP A 110 0.14 6.93 5.91
C ASP A 110 1.54 6.33 6.09
N PRO A 111 2.54 7.10 6.56
CA PRO A 111 3.89 6.56 6.74
C PRO A 111 4.06 5.51 7.85
N SER A 112 3.07 5.34 8.71
CA SER A 112 3.17 4.36 9.81
C SER A 112 2.99 2.87 9.34
#